data_860d466f2f7ea99291588e51abe60fa0
#
_entry.id   860d466f2f7ea99291588e51abe60fa0
#
_cell.length_a   1.000
_cell.length_b   1.000
_cell.length_c   1.000
_cell.angle_alpha   90.00
_cell.angle_beta   90.00
_cell.angle_gamma   90.00
#
_symmetry.space_group_name_H-M   'P 1'
#
loop_
_entity.id
_entity.type
_entity.pdbx_description
1 polymer ?
#
loop_
_entity_poly.entity_id
_entity_poly.type
_entity_poly.pdbx_seq_one_letter_code
_entity_poly.pdbx_strand_id
1 'polypeptide(L)'
;MSVDNQNTRQDIDGKEQSLLEHLIELRDRLLRMVLAVLILFLVLFPFSEKIFTVVAEPLLALMPEGTSMIATSVTSPFLVPFKLVLLLAVLLAVPYLLHQLWAFVAPGLYSHEKRLAAPLLISSVVLFYCGIAFAYFVVFPLLFSFFITVAPDGVAVMTDIGQYLDFIIAIFFAFGIAFEV
;
A
#
# COMPACT_ATOMS: atom_id res chain seq x y z
N MET A 1 -18.23 26.82 -46.80
CA MET A 1 -17.39 27.29 -45.68
C MET A 1 -18.07 27.15 -44.30
N SER A 2 -19.38 26.84 -44.21
CA SER A 2 -20.11 26.67 -42.93
C SER A 2 -20.22 25.24 -42.41
N VAL A 3 -20.07 24.22 -43.26
CA VAL A 3 -20.21 22.79 -42.86
C VAL A 3 -18.98 22.27 -42.14
N ASP A 4 -17.81 22.78 -42.48
CA ASP A 4 -16.53 22.36 -41.89
C ASP A 4 -16.38 22.82 -40.42
N ASN A 5 -16.96 23.97 -40.08
CA ASN A 5 -16.94 24.53 -38.73
C ASN A 5 -17.91 23.82 -37.74
N GLN A 6 -18.98 23.20 -38.26
CA GLN A 6 -19.93 22.43 -37.45
C GLN A 6 -19.37 21.04 -37.10
N ASN A 7 -18.71 20.37 -38.03
CA ASN A 7 -18.06 19.08 -37.77
C ASN A 7 -16.91 19.20 -36.77
N THR A 8 -16.11 20.28 -36.88
CA THR A 8 -15.00 20.51 -35.93
C THR A 8 -15.51 20.79 -34.51
N ARG A 9 -16.63 21.48 -34.34
CA ARG A 9 -17.25 21.74 -33.02
C ARG A 9 -17.85 20.47 -32.42
N GLN A 10 -18.53 19.65 -33.23
CA GLN A 10 -19.07 18.35 -32.76
C GLN A 10 -17.98 17.37 -32.35
N ASP A 11 -16.84 17.34 -33.04
CA ASP A 11 -15.68 16.52 -32.68
C ASP A 11 -14.99 16.98 -31.38
N ILE A 12 -14.97 18.30 -31.14
CA ILE A 12 -14.42 18.88 -29.90
C ILE A 12 -15.35 18.59 -28.73
N ASP A 13 -16.63 18.85 -28.86
CA ASP A 13 -17.64 18.58 -27.83
C ASP A 13 -17.72 17.09 -27.50
N GLY A 14 -17.61 16.19 -28.48
CA GLY A 14 -17.58 14.75 -28.27
C GLY A 14 -16.33 14.27 -27.48
N LYS A 15 -15.18 14.88 -27.76
CA LYS A 15 -13.93 14.59 -27.02
C LYS A 15 -13.97 15.14 -25.59
N GLU A 16 -14.50 16.34 -25.40
CA GLU A 16 -14.66 16.93 -24.06
C GLU A 16 -15.63 16.13 -23.18
N GLN A 17 -16.77 15.69 -23.74
CA GLN A 17 -17.73 14.83 -23.05
C GLN A 17 -17.10 13.49 -22.65
N SER A 18 -16.35 12.86 -23.55
CA SER A 18 -15.63 11.60 -23.25
C SER A 18 -14.60 11.76 -22.13
N LEU A 19 -13.86 12.88 -22.10
CA LEU A 19 -12.91 13.16 -21.02
C LEU A 19 -13.60 13.42 -19.69
N LEU A 20 -14.71 14.16 -19.69
CA LEU A 20 -15.49 14.42 -18.47
C LEU A 20 -16.09 13.13 -17.90
N GLU A 21 -16.64 12.26 -18.74
CA GLU A 21 -17.15 10.95 -18.33
C GLU A 21 -16.06 10.09 -17.70
N HIS A 22 -14.86 10.07 -18.28
CA HIS A 22 -13.72 9.32 -17.75
C HIS A 22 -13.24 9.87 -16.40
N LEU A 23 -13.24 11.20 -16.21
CA LEU A 23 -12.90 11.82 -14.93
C LEU A 23 -13.95 11.53 -13.85
N ILE A 24 -15.23 11.50 -14.21
CA ILE A 24 -16.31 11.12 -13.28
C ILE A 24 -16.15 9.66 -12.86
N GLU A 25 -15.86 8.76 -13.82
CA GLU A 25 -15.57 7.36 -13.52
C GLU A 25 -14.38 7.20 -12.57
N LEU A 26 -13.28 7.93 -12.81
CA LEU A 26 -12.10 7.93 -11.94
C LEU A 26 -12.45 8.36 -10.51
N ARG A 27 -13.22 9.45 -10.37
CA ARG A 27 -13.68 9.93 -9.06
C ARG A 27 -14.48 8.87 -8.32
N ASP A 28 -15.45 8.26 -9.00
CA ASP A 28 -16.35 7.28 -8.37
C ASP A 28 -15.59 5.99 -7.98
N ARG A 29 -14.62 5.57 -8.77
CA ARG A 29 -13.73 4.45 -8.43
C ARG A 29 -12.82 4.79 -7.24
N LEU A 30 -12.23 6.00 -7.24
CA LEU A 30 -11.41 6.46 -6.12
C LEU A 30 -12.20 6.50 -4.81
N LEU A 31 -13.42 7.02 -4.83
CA LEU A 31 -14.30 7.05 -3.65
C LEU A 31 -14.60 5.62 -3.14
N ARG A 32 -14.84 4.66 -4.03
CA ARG A 32 -15.03 3.25 -3.66
C ARG A 32 -13.78 2.63 -3.05
N MET A 33 -12.60 2.95 -3.59
CA MET A 33 -11.31 2.49 -3.03
C MET A 33 -11.08 3.05 -1.63
N VAL A 34 -11.29 4.36 -1.43
CA VAL A 34 -11.15 5.00 -0.12
C VAL A 34 -12.15 4.43 0.88
N LEU A 35 -13.41 4.23 0.46
CA LEU A 35 -14.44 3.63 1.31
C LEU A 35 -14.09 2.20 1.73
N ALA A 36 -13.56 1.37 0.84
CA ALA A 36 -13.12 0.01 1.15
C ALA A 36 -11.99 0.01 2.19
N VAL A 37 -10.99 0.87 2.02
CA VAL A 37 -9.90 1.03 3.00
C VAL A 37 -10.45 1.51 4.35
N LEU A 38 -11.38 2.48 4.35
CA LEU A 38 -11.98 3.00 5.58
C LEU A 38 -12.77 1.92 6.34
N ILE A 39 -13.55 1.10 5.64
CA ILE A 39 -14.29 -0.02 6.24
C ILE A 39 -13.31 -1.01 6.87
N LEU A 40 -12.27 -1.43 6.14
CA LEU A 40 -11.25 -2.34 6.67
C LEU A 40 -10.53 -1.74 7.86
N PHE A 41 -10.19 -0.46 7.81
CA PHE A 41 -9.57 0.26 8.92
C PHE A 41 -10.46 0.20 10.18
N LEU A 42 -11.75 0.53 10.07
CA LEU A 42 -12.69 0.50 11.20
C LEU A 42 -12.87 -0.90 11.80
N VAL A 43 -12.86 -1.94 10.95
CA VAL A 43 -12.96 -3.34 11.39
C VAL A 43 -11.69 -3.79 12.12
N LEU A 44 -10.51 -3.35 11.64
CA LEU A 44 -9.21 -3.76 12.20
C LEU A 44 -8.81 -2.95 13.43
N PHE A 45 -9.32 -1.74 13.59
CA PHE A 45 -8.89 -0.82 14.64
C PHE A 45 -8.99 -1.40 16.07
N PRO A 46 -10.04 -2.16 16.45
CA PRO A 46 -10.11 -2.82 17.76
C PRO A 46 -8.98 -3.83 18.02
N PHE A 47 -8.31 -4.31 16.98
CA PHE A 47 -7.23 -5.29 17.07
C PHE A 47 -5.82 -4.66 16.98
N SER A 48 -5.72 -3.35 17.06
CA SER A 48 -4.48 -2.59 16.85
C SER A 48 -3.30 -3.05 17.72
N GLU A 49 -3.52 -3.38 18.98
CA GLU A 49 -2.49 -3.88 19.89
C GLU A 49 -1.93 -5.24 19.44
N LYS A 50 -2.82 -6.17 19.05
CA LYS A 50 -2.40 -7.50 18.56
C LYS A 50 -1.63 -7.39 17.27
N ILE A 51 -2.10 -6.52 16.36
CA ILE A 51 -1.45 -6.25 15.07
C ILE A 51 -0.04 -5.69 15.32
N PHE A 52 0.09 -4.74 16.24
CA PHE A 52 1.39 -4.17 16.58
C PHE A 52 2.34 -5.25 17.13
N THR A 53 1.89 -6.10 18.03
CA THR A 53 2.71 -7.19 18.59
C THR A 53 3.27 -8.10 17.49
N VAL A 54 2.42 -8.55 16.55
CA VAL A 54 2.84 -9.43 15.45
C VAL A 54 3.86 -8.74 14.52
N VAL A 55 3.66 -7.47 14.22
CA VAL A 55 4.58 -6.71 13.34
C VAL A 55 5.88 -6.37 14.05
N ALA A 56 5.85 -6.14 15.36
CA ALA A 56 7.05 -5.86 16.15
C ALA A 56 7.88 -7.12 16.50
N GLU A 57 7.29 -8.30 16.44
CA GLU A 57 7.92 -9.57 16.83
C GLU A 57 9.28 -9.83 16.16
N PRO A 58 9.48 -9.63 14.83
CA PRO A 58 10.77 -9.85 14.20
C PRO A 58 11.91 -9.00 14.76
N LEU A 59 11.61 -7.76 15.17
CA LEU A 59 12.60 -6.91 15.82
C LEU A 59 12.83 -7.33 17.26
N LEU A 60 11.75 -7.53 18.04
CA LEU A 60 11.84 -7.90 19.46
C LEU A 60 12.62 -9.20 19.66
N ALA A 61 12.47 -10.16 18.74
CA ALA A 61 13.21 -11.43 18.78
C ALA A 61 14.74 -11.27 18.58
N LEU A 62 15.19 -10.19 17.95
CA LEU A 62 16.60 -9.91 17.67
C LEU A 62 17.23 -8.93 18.68
N MET A 63 16.41 -8.28 19.51
CA MET A 63 16.90 -7.32 20.50
C MET A 63 17.59 -8.05 21.68
N PRO A 64 18.68 -7.48 22.25
CA PRO A 64 19.33 -8.03 23.46
C PRO A 64 18.34 -8.11 24.62
N GLU A 65 18.55 -9.12 25.51
CA GLU A 65 17.72 -9.28 26.70
C GLU A 65 17.71 -8.01 27.58
N GLY A 66 16.54 -7.59 28.02
CA GLY A 66 16.38 -6.38 28.85
C GLY A 66 16.29 -5.07 28.09
N THR A 67 16.36 -5.09 26.74
CA THR A 67 16.08 -3.92 25.93
C THR A 67 14.60 -3.89 25.50
N SER A 68 14.06 -2.67 25.31
CA SER A 68 12.69 -2.45 24.85
C SER A 68 12.64 -1.34 23.82
N MET A 69 11.59 -1.33 23.02
CA MET A 69 11.31 -0.18 22.17
C MET A 69 10.95 1.04 23.01
N ILE A 70 11.33 2.22 22.54
CA ILE A 70 11.04 3.50 23.20
C ILE A 70 10.06 4.31 22.36
N ALA A 71 9.29 5.17 22.99
CA ALA A 71 8.48 6.18 22.35
C ALA A 71 9.09 7.55 22.65
N THR A 72 9.77 8.14 21.69
CA THR A 72 10.43 9.46 21.85
C THR A 72 9.43 10.61 21.74
N SER A 73 8.33 10.42 21.04
CA SER A 73 7.27 11.41 20.90
C SER A 73 6.08 11.05 21.79
N VAL A 74 5.47 12.06 22.44
CA VAL A 74 4.27 11.90 23.26
C VAL A 74 3.08 11.34 22.47
N THR A 75 3.02 11.60 21.17
CA THR A 75 1.95 11.14 20.30
C THR A 75 2.17 9.74 19.71
N SER A 76 3.40 9.23 19.74
CA SER A 76 3.76 7.93 19.16
C SER A 76 2.91 6.76 19.69
N PRO A 77 2.62 6.62 20.99
CA PRO A 77 1.82 5.51 21.49
C PRO A 77 0.41 5.44 20.89
N PHE A 78 -0.14 6.58 20.47
CA PHE A 78 -1.43 6.66 19.81
C PHE A 78 -1.30 6.54 18.29
N LEU A 79 -0.37 7.28 17.67
CA LEU A 79 -0.26 7.36 16.21
C LEU A 79 0.31 6.09 15.60
N VAL A 80 1.18 5.36 16.30
CA VAL A 80 1.81 4.14 15.76
C VAL A 80 0.79 3.04 15.53
N PRO A 81 -0.06 2.64 16.50
CA PRO A 81 -1.13 1.67 16.25
C PRO A 81 -2.10 2.14 15.15
N PHE A 82 -2.44 3.44 15.10
CA PHE A 82 -3.29 4.00 14.07
C PHE A 82 -2.68 3.85 12.65
N LYS A 83 -1.43 4.29 12.46
CA LYS A 83 -0.71 4.14 11.19
C LYS A 83 -0.59 2.67 10.77
N LEU A 84 -0.32 1.76 11.73
CA LEU A 84 -0.16 0.35 11.47
C LEU A 84 -1.46 -0.30 10.99
N VAL A 85 -2.58 0.02 11.64
CA VAL A 85 -3.90 -0.47 11.21
C VAL A 85 -4.26 0.08 9.85
N LEU A 86 -3.95 1.36 9.58
CA LEU A 86 -4.17 1.96 8.26
C LEU A 86 -3.33 1.26 7.19
N LEU A 87 -2.04 1.00 7.46
CA LEU A 87 -1.18 0.21 6.57
C LEU A 87 -1.81 -1.15 6.26
N LEU A 88 -2.20 -1.90 7.29
CA LEU A 88 -2.78 -3.22 7.11
C LEU A 88 -4.12 -3.17 6.35
N ALA A 89 -4.95 -2.15 6.61
CA ALA A 89 -6.18 -1.93 5.87
C ALA A 89 -5.92 -1.70 4.37
N VAL A 90 -4.90 -0.89 4.03
CA VAL A 90 -4.48 -0.68 2.65
C VAL A 90 -3.95 -1.98 2.04
N LEU A 91 -3.06 -2.71 2.73
CA LEU A 91 -2.50 -3.97 2.23
C LEU A 91 -3.60 -5.01 1.96
N LEU A 92 -4.58 -5.14 2.85
CA LEU A 92 -5.71 -6.05 2.65
C LEU A 92 -6.68 -5.58 1.54
N ALA A 93 -6.74 -4.27 1.30
CA ALA A 93 -7.54 -3.70 0.22
C ALA A 93 -6.91 -3.88 -1.16
N VAL A 94 -5.59 -4.18 -1.26
CA VAL A 94 -4.85 -4.24 -2.54
C VAL A 94 -5.56 -5.03 -3.63
N PRO A 95 -6.12 -6.23 -3.40
CA PRO A 95 -6.83 -6.96 -4.45
C PRO A 95 -8.00 -6.17 -5.03
N TYR A 96 -8.74 -5.48 -4.17
CA TYR A 96 -9.84 -4.62 -4.59
C TYR A 96 -9.35 -3.34 -5.27
N LEU A 97 -8.28 -2.71 -4.75
CA LEU A 97 -7.67 -1.52 -5.35
C LEU A 97 -7.15 -1.81 -6.75
N LEU A 98 -6.42 -2.91 -6.92
CA LEU A 98 -5.93 -3.35 -8.23
C LEU A 98 -7.09 -3.68 -9.18
N HIS A 99 -8.14 -4.35 -8.70
CA HIS A 99 -9.33 -4.59 -9.50
C HIS A 99 -9.99 -3.29 -9.99
N GLN A 100 -10.12 -2.27 -9.13
CA GLN A 100 -10.68 -0.98 -9.53
C GLN A 100 -9.79 -0.24 -10.53
N LEU A 101 -8.47 -0.33 -10.35
CA LEU A 101 -7.49 0.24 -11.27
C LEU A 101 -7.56 -0.44 -12.66
N TRP A 102 -7.54 -1.78 -12.68
CA TRP A 102 -7.67 -2.54 -13.92
C TRP A 102 -9.01 -2.30 -14.61
N ALA A 103 -10.10 -2.22 -13.88
CA ALA A 103 -11.41 -1.91 -14.44
C ALA A 103 -11.50 -0.49 -15.02
N PHE A 104 -10.69 0.46 -14.53
CA PHE A 104 -10.57 1.80 -15.10
C PHE A 104 -9.77 1.80 -16.41
N VAL A 105 -8.74 0.97 -16.50
CA VAL A 105 -7.88 0.86 -17.68
C VAL A 105 -8.51 -0.02 -18.78
N ALA A 106 -9.30 -1.03 -18.38
CA ALA A 106 -9.89 -2.03 -19.28
C ALA A 106 -10.72 -1.49 -20.46
N PRO A 107 -11.49 -0.37 -20.36
CA PRO A 107 -12.19 0.22 -21.52
C PRO A 107 -11.25 0.62 -22.65
N GLY A 108 -10.00 1.01 -22.34
CA GLY A 108 -8.98 1.38 -23.32
C GLY A 108 -8.29 0.20 -24.01
N LEU A 109 -8.50 -1.04 -23.55
CA LEU A 109 -7.89 -2.23 -24.14
C LEU A 109 -8.73 -2.80 -25.29
N TYR A 110 -8.05 -3.36 -26.31
CA TYR A 110 -8.72 -4.10 -27.39
C TYR A 110 -9.48 -5.32 -26.84
N SER A 111 -10.56 -5.70 -27.52
CA SER A 111 -11.45 -6.79 -27.09
C SER A 111 -10.74 -8.14 -26.89
N HIS A 112 -9.62 -8.40 -27.59
CA HIS A 112 -8.77 -9.58 -27.41
C HIS A 112 -7.95 -9.54 -26.11
N GLU A 113 -7.55 -8.36 -25.64
CA GLU A 113 -6.72 -8.14 -24.46
C GLU A 113 -7.52 -8.19 -23.16
N LYS A 114 -8.83 -7.90 -23.22
CA LYS A 114 -9.73 -7.99 -22.05
C LYS A 114 -9.75 -9.38 -21.40
N ARG A 115 -9.50 -10.45 -22.17
CA ARG A 115 -9.43 -11.82 -21.66
C ARG A 115 -8.18 -12.06 -20.80
N LEU A 116 -7.12 -11.28 -21.03
CA LEU A 116 -5.86 -11.38 -20.28
C LEU A 116 -5.90 -10.55 -18.98
N ALA A 117 -6.85 -9.62 -18.85
CA ALA A 117 -6.94 -8.74 -17.67
C ALA A 117 -7.15 -9.52 -16.37
N ALA A 118 -7.98 -10.57 -16.37
CA ALA A 118 -8.23 -11.37 -15.17
C ALA A 118 -6.99 -12.16 -14.70
N PRO A 119 -6.28 -12.93 -15.55
CA PRO A 119 -5.06 -13.60 -15.13
C PRO A 119 -3.95 -12.63 -14.74
N LEU A 120 -3.82 -11.48 -15.41
CA LEU A 120 -2.87 -10.44 -15.04
C LEU A 120 -3.20 -9.86 -13.65
N LEU A 121 -4.46 -9.55 -13.37
CA LEU A 121 -4.88 -9.08 -12.06
C LEU A 121 -4.55 -10.09 -10.95
N ILE A 122 -4.79 -11.39 -11.19
CA ILE A 122 -4.49 -12.43 -10.21
C ILE A 122 -2.98 -12.53 -9.99
N SER A 123 -2.17 -12.50 -11.05
CA SER A 123 -0.71 -12.53 -10.92
C SER A 123 -0.19 -11.32 -10.16
N SER A 124 -0.69 -10.13 -10.44
CA SER A 124 -0.37 -8.88 -9.74
C SER A 124 -0.63 -9.00 -8.23
N VAL A 125 -1.82 -9.43 -7.84
CA VAL A 125 -2.16 -9.63 -6.42
C VAL A 125 -1.22 -10.64 -5.76
N VAL A 126 -0.93 -11.76 -6.42
CA VAL A 126 -0.02 -12.78 -5.88
C VAL A 126 1.39 -12.24 -5.74
N LEU A 127 1.93 -11.57 -6.76
CA LEU A 127 3.27 -11.00 -6.74
C LEU A 127 3.41 -9.92 -5.66
N PHE A 128 2.42 -9.06 -5.51
CA PHE A 128 2.40 -8.05 -4.45
C PHE A 128 2.52 -8.69 -3.06
N TYR A 129 1.69 -9.70 -2.75
CA TYR A 129 1.78 -10.38 -1.45
C TYR A 129 3.05 -11.20 -1.29
N CYS A 130 3.60 -11.77 -2.35
CA CYS A 130 4.93 -12.40 -2.32
C CYS A 130 6.01 -11.38 -1.96
N GLY A 131 5.94 -10.15 -2.50
CA GLY A 131 6.85 -9.05 -2.15
C GLY A 131 6.75 -8.66 -0.67
N ILE A 132 5.54 -8.55 -0.12
CA ILE A 132 5.33 -8.29 1.31
C ILE A 132 5.87 -9.44 2.18
N ALA A 133 5.58 -10.69 1.81
CA ALA A 133 6.08 -11.86 2.54
C ALA A 133 7.61 -11.92 2.49
N PHE A 134 8.22 -11.66 1.35
CA PHE A 134 9.67 -11.58 1.20
C PHE A 134 10.26 -10.48 2.09
N ALA A 135 9.64 -9.30 2.11
CA ALA A 135 10.06 -8.21 2.99
C ALA A 135 10.02 -8.63 4.47
N TYR A 136 8.93 -9.26 4.91
CA TYR A 136 8.73 -9.64 6.31
C TYR A 136 9.66 -10.78 6.75
N PHE A 137 9.78 -11.85 5.96
CA PHE A 137 10.51 -13.06 6.37
C PHE A 137 12.00 -13.04 6.02
N VAL A 138 12.41 -12.25 5.03
CA VAL A 138 13.81 -12.23 4.54
C VAL A 138 14.47 -10.89 4.83
N VAL A 139 13.86 -9.81 4.35
CA VAL A 139 14.50 -8.48 4.39
C VAL A 139 14.60 -7.95 5.81
N PHE A 140 13.53 -8.04 6.60
CA PHE A 140 13.54 -7.53 7.98
C PHE A 140 14.55 -8.23 8.86
N PRO A 141 14.59 -9.56 8.99
CA PRO A 141 15.60 -10.23 9.80
C PRO A 141 17.03 -9.88 9.38
N LEU A 142 17.27 -9.81 8.07
CA LEU A 142 18.59 -9.46 7.53
C LEU A 142 19.01 -8.02 7.91
N LEU A 143 18.13 -7.04 7.71
CA LEU A 143 18.42 -5.64 7.97
C LEU A 143 18.58 -5.39 9.48
N PHE A 144 17.71 -5.95 10.32
CA PHE A 144 17.80 -5.74 11.76
C PHE A 144 19.02 -6.44 12.36
N SER A 145 19.34 -7.65 11.92
CA SER A 145 20.59 -8.32 12.30
C SER A 145 21.81 -7.48 11.92
N PHE A 146 21.82 -6.91 10.72
CA PHE A 146 22.89 -6.02 10.29
C PHE A 146 22.99 -4.76 11.17
N PHE A 147 21.89 -4.06 11.44
CA PHE A 147 21.90 -2.83 12.23
C PHE A 147 22.36 -3.07 13.68
N ILE A 148 21.97 -4.20 14.27
CA ILE A 148 22.41 -4.55 15.63
C ILE A 148 23.89 -4.90 15.65
N THR A 149 24.39 -5.59 14.62
CA THR A 149 25.80 -6.03 14.55
C THR A 149 26.77 -4.88 14.25
N VAL A 150 26.35 -3.88 13.50
CA VAL A 150 27.19 -2.73 13.10
C VAL A 150 27.22 -1.62 14.17
N ALA A 151 26.37 -1.72 15.20
CA ALA A 151 26.39 -0.74 16.28
C ALA A 151 27.76 -0.70 16.97
N PRO A 152 28.37 0.51 17.14
CA PRO A 152 29.67 0.65 17.78
C PRO A 152 29.63 0.18 19.23
N ASP A 153 30.77 -0.33 19.76
CA ASP A 153 30.90 -0.74 21.15
C ASP A 153 30.54 0.41 22.11
N GLY A 154 29.67 0.13 23.08
CA GLY A 154 29.20 1.11 24.07
C GLY A 154 28.00 1.94 23.67
N VAL A 155 27.44 1.74 22.47
CA VAL A 155 26.19 2.37 22.04
C VAL A 155 25.01 1.43 22.30
N ALA A 156 24.10 1.83 23.19
CA ALA A 156 22.84 1.11 23.39
C ALA A 156 21.89 1.36 22.20
N VAL A 157 21.52 0.31 21.49
CA VAL A 157 20.53 0.39 20.42
C VAL A 157 19.13 0.45 21.03
N MET A 158 18.54 1.64 21.05
CA MET A 158 17.16 1.87 21.47
C MET A 158 16.32 2.27 20.26
N THR A 159 15.44 1.38 19.83
CA THR A 159 14.61 1.61 18.63
C THR A 159 13.34 2.38 19.00
N ASP A 160 13.14 3.53 18.38
CA ASP A 160 11.88 4.30 18.48
C ASP A 160 10.76 3.62 17.71
N ILE A 161 9.59 3.43 18.35
CA ILE A 161 8.43 2.75 17.76
C ILE A 161 7.89 3.44 16.51
N GLY A 162 7.97 4.78 16.46
CA GLY A 162 7.50 5.55 15.30
C GLY A 162 8.42 5.40 14.09
N GLN A 163 9.74 5.53 14.31
CA GLN A 163 10.74 5.36 13.25
C GLN A 163 10.75 3.91 12.73
N TYR A 164 10.61 2.94 13.62
CA TYR A 164 10.48 1.54 13.25
C TYR A 164 9.28 1.31 12.32
N LEU A 165 8.12 1.83 12.67
CA LEU A 165 6.92 1.68 11.85
C LEU A 165 7.06 2.39 10.50
N ASP A 166 7.60 3.61 10.46
CA ASP A 166 7.80 4.34 9.22
C ASP A 166 8.76 3.59 8.27
N PHE A 167 9.80 2.94 8.83
CA PHE A 167 10.71 2.05 8.09
C PHE A 167 9.99 0.81 7.55
N ILE A 168 9.15 0.13 8.36
CA ILE A 168 8.35 -1.01 7.91
C ILE A 168 7.42 -0.63 6.77
N ILE A 169 6.70 0.50 6.90
CA ILE A 169 5.82 1.01 5.86
C ILE A 169 6.59 1.19 4.54
N ALA A 170 7.75 1.83 4.60
CA ALA A 170 8.58 2.06 3.42
C ALA A 170 9.01 0.74 2.74
N ILE A 171 9.47 -0.24 3.53
CA ILE A 171 9.93 -1.54 3.02
C ILE A 171 8.76 -2.34 2.43
N PHE A 172 7.60 -2.40 3.08
CA PHE A 172 6.45 -3.13 2.56
C PHE A 172 5.98 -2.56 1.23
N PHE A 173 5.86 -1.23 1.11
CA PHE A 173 5.50 -0.62 -0.17
C PHE A 173 6.58 -0.79 -1.23
N ALA A 174 7.85 -0.62 -0.86
CA ALA A 174 8.95 -0.78 -1.79
C ALA A 174 8.98 -2.20 -2.40
N PHE A 175 8.93 -3.24 -1.57
CA PHE A 175 8.95 -4.62 -2.04
C PHE A 175 7.63 -5.06 -2.66
N GLY A 176 6.49 -4.64 -2.13
CA GLY A 176 5.18 -4.90 -2.72
C GLY A 176 5.10 -4.37 -4.15
N ILE A 177 5.53 -3.12 -4.38
CA ILE A 177 5.54 -2.49 -5.70
C ILE A 177 6.66 -3.07 -6.58
N ALA A 178 7.85 -3.33 -6.04
CA ALA A 178 8.96 -3.88 -6.83
C ALA A 178 8.67 -5.26 -7.41
N PHE A 179 7.87 -6.07 -6.74
CA PHE A 179 7.44 -7.37 -7.23
C PHE A 179 6.31 -7.27 -8.25
N GLU A 180 5.60 -6.13 -8.29
CA GLU A 180 4.52 -5.84 -9.24
C GLU A 180 5.04 -5.37 -10.62
N VAL A 181 6.20 -4.73 -10.65
CA VAL A 181 6.84 -4.20 -11.88
C VAL A 181 7.64 -5.29 -12.58
#